data_b381ba591c1b4db009295373c077c063
#
_entry.id   b381ba591c1b4db009295373c077c063
#
_cell.length_a   1.000
_cell.length_b   1.000
_cell.length_c   1.000
_cell.angle_alpha   90.00
_cell.angle_beta   90.00
_cell.angle_gamma   90.00
#
_symmetry.space_group_name_H-M   'P 1'
#
loop_
_entity.id
_entity.type
_entity.pdbx_description
1 polymer ?
#
loop_
_entity_poly.entity_id
_entity_poly.type
_entity_poly.pdbx_seq_one_letter_code
_entity_poly.pdbx_strand_id
1 'polypeptide(L)'
;IPIYDCYGLTESSPGLTMNSPDGGCVFGSVGKPIRSTKIVIDRSRTGEQYQDGEIIAFGPQIMVGYLKKPEKTKEVIVEMNGMRGLRTGDKGWLDDDGYLHISGRFKEEYKLENGKYVHPEAIQNEMKLIAYILNSFVYGEGKPYNVALVVLDKNPIKDFIDNVKLSVSYEELFDEKNPASKEVKEL
;
A
#
# COMPACT_ATOMS: atom_id res chain seq x y z
N ILE A 1 -15.59 -15.97 9.72
CA ILE A 1 -14.19 -16.19 10.17
C ILE A 1 -13.59 -14.81 10.39
N PRO A 2 -13.10 -14.47 11.59
CA PRO A 2 -12.42 -13.19 11.81
C PRO A 2 -11.09 -13.16 11.05
N ILE A 3 -10.78 -12.00 10.45
CA ILE A 3 -9.52 -11.73 9.76
C ILE A 3 -8.84 -10.59 10.51
N TYR A 4 -7.55 -10.73 10.76
CA TYR A 4 -6.74 -9.74 11.47
C TYR A 4 -5.58 -9.29 10.61
N ASP A 5 -5.49 -7.99 10.34
CA ASP A 5 -4.38 -7.41 9.61
C ASP A 5 -3.10 -7.47 10.44
N CYS A 6 -1.99 -7.68 9.75
CA CYS A 6 -0.66 -7.66 10.32
C CYS A 6 0.32 -7.00 9.35
N TYR A 7 1.47 -6.56 9.88
CA TYR A 7 2.52 -5.95 9.09
C TYR A 7 3.88 -6.55 9.42
N GLY A 8 4.69 -6.69 8.40
CA GLY A 8 6.07 -7.13 8.51
C GLY A 8 6.70 -7.35 7.14
N LEU A 9 7.99 -7.72 7.16
CA LEU A 9 8.82 -7.90 5.97
C LEU A 9 9.68 -9.15 6.14
N THR A 10 10.26 -9.62 5.06
CA THR A 10 11.26 -10.71 5.10
C THR A 10 12.42 -10.34 6.05
N GLU A 11 12.82 -9.08 6.03
CA GLU A 11 13.88 -8.51 6.86
C GLU A 11 13.56 -8.47 8.36
N SER A 12 12.30 -8.72 8.74
CA SER A 12 11.82 -8.78 10.14
C SER A 12 11.29 -10.15 10.57
N SER A 13 11.46 -11.22 9.81
CA SER A 13 11.23 -12.65 10.11
C SER A 13 9.83 -13.06 10.59
N PRO A 14 8.72 -12.79 9.94
CA PRO A 14 8.35 -11.61 9.16
C PRO A 14 7.67 -10.51 9.99
N GLY A 15 7.12 -10.84 11.19
CA GLY A 15 6.13 -10.00 11.90
C GLY A 15 6.73 -8.81 12.65
N LEU A 16 6.06 -7.67 12.55
CA LEU A 16 6.35 -6.45 13.32
C LEU A 16 5.14 -6.00 14.15
N THR A 17 3.94 -5.95 13.55
CA THR A 17 2.72 -5.56 14.23
C THR A 17 1.57 -6.50 13.87
N MET A 18 0.53 -6.57 14.70
CA MET A 18 -0.64 -7.40 14.45
C MET A 18 -1.87 -6.87 15.20
N ASN A 19 -3.01 -6.87 14.54
CA ASN A 19 -4.32 -6.83 15.19
C ASN A 19 -4.61 -8.20 15.81
N SER A 20 -5.23 -8.25 16.98
CA SER A 20 -5.54 -9.51 17.65
C SER A 20 -6.83 -9.43 18.46
N PRO A 21 -7.51 -10.58 18.75
CA PRO A 21 -8.70 -10.59 19.59
C PRO A 21 -8.46 -10.02 20.97
N ASP A 22 -7.31 -10.35 21.57
CA ASP A 22 -6.96 -9.96 22.96
C ASP A 22 -6.34 -8.57 23.03
N GLY A 23 -5.59 -8.16 22.00
CA GLY A 23 -4.88 -6.86 21.90
C GLY A 23 -5.72 -5.74 21.31
N GLY A 24 -6.90 -6.06 20.79
CA GLY A 24 -7.77 -5.15 20.05
C GLY A 24 -7.52 -5.16 18.55
N CYS A 25 -8.53 -4.71 17.80
CA CYS A 25 -8.50 -4.59 16.35
C CYS A 25 -9.06 -3.22 15.96
N VAL A 26 -8.25 -2.43 15.29
CA VAL A 26 -8.65 -1.13 14.73
C VAL A 26 -8.67 -1.24 13.22
N PHE A 27 -9.83 -0.99 12.62
CA PHE A 27 -9.99 -1.02 11.17
C PHE A 27 -9.11 0.03 10.49
N GLY A 28 -8.41 -0.37 9.43
CA GLY A 28 -7.45 0.50 8.74
C GLY A 28 -6.07 0.58 9.38
N SER A 29 -5.86 -0.09 10.54
CA SER A 29 -4.54 -0.29 11.12
C SER A 29 -3.98 -1.68 10.82
N VAL A 30 -2.67 -1.82 10.92
CA VAL A 30 -1.97 -3.11 10.88
C VAL A 30 -1.60 -3.63 12.28
N GLY A 31 -2.30 -3.11 13.30
CA GLY A 31 -2.20 -3.55 14.68
C GLY A 31 -1.08 -2.91 15.50
N LYS A 32 -0.88 -3.44 16.70
CA LYS A 32 0.16 -2.99 17.63
C LYS A 32 1.45 -3.78 17.46
N PRO A 33 2.61 -3.20 17.86
CA PRO A 33 3.87 -3.93 17.87
C PRO A 33 3.76 -5.25 18.64
N ILE A 34 4.25 -6.33 18.04
CA ILE A 34 4.30 -7.62 18.71
C ILE A 34 5.33 -7.62 19.85
N ARG A 35 5.30 -8.65 20.68
CA ARG A 35 6.19 -8.76 21.84
C ARG A 35 7.65 -8.53 21.46
N SER A 36 8.37 -7.73 22.25
CA SER A 36 9.80 -7.37 22.04
C SER A 36 10.08 -6.56 20.78
N THR A 37 9.05 -6.01 20.15
CA THR A 37 9.17 -5.11 19.00
C THR A 37 8.90 -3.67 19.42
N LYS A 38 9.72 -2.74 18.97
CA LYS A 38 9.48 -1.30 19.09
C LYS A 38 9.41 -0.68 17.69
N ILE A 39 8.40 0.14 17.48
CA ILE A 39 8.25 0.93 16.25
C ILE A 39 8.55 2.40 16.57
N VAL A 40 9.28 3.05 15.71
CA VAL A 40 9.56 4.50 15.75
C VAL A 40 9.21 5.08 14.38
N ILE A 41 8.58 6.23 14.38
CA ILE A 41 8.26 6.99 13.16
C ILE A 41 9.31 8.08 12.98
N ASP A 42 10.17 7.92 11.98
CA ASP A 42 11.22 8.90 11.64
C ASP A 42 10.68 9.91 10.64
N ARG A 43 10.43 11.13 11.11
CA ARG A 43 9.91 12.24 10.31
C ARG A 43 10.99 13.08 9.63
N SER A 44 12.25 12.69 9.73
CA SER A 44 13.38 13.47 9.15
C SER A 44 13.24 13.71 7.64
N ARG A 45 12.56 12.81 6.93
CA ARG A 45 12.31 12.89 5.48
C ARG A 45 10.98 13.56 5.10
N THR A 46 9.96 13.44 5.94
CA THR A 46 8.63 14.00 5.69
C THR A 46 8.47 15.39 6.28
N GLY A 47 9.10 15.68 7.40
CA GLY A 47 8.97 16.90 8.19
C GLY A 47 8.08 16.69 9.42
N GLU A 48 8.43 17.37 10.51
CA GLU A 48 7.75 17.23 11.81
C GLU A 48 6.28 17.68 11.80
N GLN A 49 5.88 18.48 10.82
CA GLN A 49 4.50 18.94 10.63
C GLN A 49 3.56 17.84 10.10
N TYR A 50 4.10 16.73 9.60
CA TYR A 50 3.31 15.61 9.14
C TYR A 50 3.19 14.53 10.22
N GLN A 51 2.05 13.85 10.28
CA GLN A 51 1.82 12.76 11.22
C GLN A 51 2.66 11.54 10.86
N ASP A 52 2.81 11.26 9.57
CA ASP A 52 3.51 10.11 9.03
C ASP A 52 5.01 10.35 8.79
N GLY A 53 5.78 9.28 8.87
CA GLY A 53 7.21 9.25 8.60
C GLY A 53 7.66 7.84 8.22
N GLU A 54 8.97 7.65 8.09
CA GLU A 54 9.54 6.33 7.84
C GLU A 54 9.38 5.43 9.06
N ILE A 55 8.82 4.23 8.85
CA ILE A 55 8.69 3.22 9.91
C ILE A 55 10.06 2.60 10.15
N ILE A 56 10.58 2.76 11.38
CA ILE A 56 11.79 2.10 11.85
C ILE A 56 11.39 1.07 12.90
N ALA A 57 11.81 -0.19 12.67
CA ALA A 57 11.49 -1.31 13.55
C ALA A 57 12.72 -1.78 14.31
N PHE A 58 12.56 -2.03 15.62
CA PHE A 58 13.56 -2.59 16.50
C PHE A 58 13.03 -3.88 17.11
N GLY A 59 13.90 -4.90 17.20
CA GLY A 59 13.52 -6.17 17.81
C GLY A 59 14.52 -7.28 17.47
N PRO A 60 14.46 -8.40 18.20
CA PRO A 60 15.39 -9.52 18.00
C PRO A 60 15.19 -10.24 16.65
N GLN A 61 14.02 -10.05 16.00
CA GLN A 61 13.67 -10.65 14.72
C GLN A 61 14.26 -9.90 13.51
N ILE A 62 14.88 -8.73 13.71
CA ILE A 62 15.50 -7.97 12.62
C ILE A 62 16.69 -8.73 12.05
N MET A 63 16.71 -8.89 10.73
CA MET A 63 17.76 -9.62 9.99
C MET A 63 19.17 -9.12 10.34
N VAL A 64 20.16 -9.97 10.23
CA VAL A 64 21.58 -9.59 10.37
C VAL A 64 22.02 -8.70 9.21
N GLY A 65 21.53 -8.97 8.00
CA GLY A 65 21.82 -8.20 6.80
C GLY A 65 21.59 -9.00 5.52
N TYR A 66 21.81 -8.35 4.39
CA TYR A 66 21.74 -8.99 3.08
C TYR A 66 23.03 -9.74 2.77
N LEU A 67 22.91 -11.03 2.43
CA LEU A 67 24.06 -11.89 2.11
C LEU A 67 24.87 -11.28 0.95
N LYS A 68 26.19 -11.12 1.19
CA LYS A 68 27.15 -10.55 0.22
C LYS A 68 26.79 -9.14 -0.30
N LYS A 69 25.98 -8.39 0.45
CA LYS A 69 25.58 -7.02 0.09
C LYS A 69 25.73 -6.06 1.30
N PRO A 70 26.94 -5.83 1.79
CA PRO A 70 27.18 -5.02 2.98
C PRO A 70 26.72 -3.57 2.82
N GLU A 71 26.86 -2.98 1.64
CA GLU A 71 26.42 -1.59 1.38
C GLU A 71 24.90 -1.47 1.48
N LYS A 72 24.15 -2.39 0.87
CA LYS A 72 22.68 -2.42 1.03
C LYS A 72 22.25 -2.67 2.47
N THR A 73 23.01 -3.42 3.22
CA THR A 73 22.75 -3.65 4.66
C THR A 73 22.91 -2.35 5.44
N LYS A 74 23.96 -1.57 5.18
CA LYS A 74 24.20 -0.26 5.82
C LYS A 74 23.11 0.76 5.52
N GLU A 75 22.48 0.70 4.34
CA GLU A 75 21.38 1.60 3.96
C GLU A 75 20.13 1.40 4.82
N VAL A 76 19.86 0.15 5.24
CA VAL A 76 18.61 -0.20 5.91
C VAL A 76 18.77 -0.48 7.41
N ILE A 77 19.96 -0.89 7.86
CA ILE A 77 20.21 -1.11 9.27
C ILE A 77 20.69 0.19 9.92
N VAL A 78 20.06 0.54 11.02
CA VAL A 78 20.37 1.74 11.81
C VAL A 78 20.70 1.37 13.26
N GLU A 79 21.45 2.20 13.92
CA GLU A 79 21.66 2.16 15.36
C GLU A 79 21.07 3.42 15.99
N MET A 80 20.12 3.26 16.90
CA MET A 80 19.50 4.35 17.65
C MET A 80 19.42 4.00 19.13
N ASN A 81 19.98 4.84 19.98
CA ASN A 81 20.01 4.65 21.44
C ASN A 81 20.57 3.27 21.86
N GLY A 82 21.61 2.80 21.18
CA GLY A 82 22.23 1.49 21.43
C GLY A 82 21.41 0.29 20.97
N MET A 83 20.31 0.51 20.28
CA MET A 83 19.49 -0.55 19.69
C MET A 83 19.67 -0.59 18.17
N ARG A 84 19.83 -1.81 17.67
CA ARG A 84 19.88 -2.08 16.24
C ARG A 84 18.46 -2.18 15.67
N GLY A 85 18.20 -1.40 14.63
CA GLY A 85 16.90 -1.31 13.98
C GLY A 85 16.96 -1.45 12.46
N LEU A 86 15.79 -1.56 11.86
CA LEU A 86 15.58 -1.68 10.42
C LEU A 86 14.76 -0.48 9.92
N ARG A 87 15.29 0.25 8.94
CA ARG A 87 14.53 1.14 8.08
C ARG A 87 13.72 0.30 7.11
N THR A 88 12.40 0.33 7.24
CA THR A 88 11.54 -0.53 6.42
C THR A 88 11.37 0.02 5.00
N GLY A 89 11.54 1.33 4.82
CA GLY A 89 11.21 2.04 3.59
C GLY A 89 9.71 2.27 3.42
N ASP A 90 8.89 1.78 4.35
CA ASP A 90 7.47 2.04 4.41
C ASP A 90 7.18 3.30 5.23
N LYS A 91 6.09 3.97 4.91
CA LYS A 91 5.63 5.22 5.51
C LYS A 91 4.37 4.96 6.32
N GLY A 92 4.29 5.58 7.48
CA GLY A 92 3.13 5.41 8.34
C GLY A 92 3.21 6.22 9.62
N TRP A 93 2.22 6.02 10.52
CA TRP A 93 2.14 6.68 11.82
C TRP A 93 1.59 5.73 12.88
N LEU A 94 1.87 6.05 14.13
CA LEU A 94 1.22 5.42 15.28
C LEU A 94 0.11 6.35 15.78
N ASP A 95 -1.07 5.80 16.03
CA ASP A 95 -2.12 6.54 16.71
C ASP A 95 -1.88 6.63 18.23
N ASP A 96 -2.75 7.35 18.94
CA ASP A 96 -2.62 7.59 20.38
C ASP A 96 -2.72 6.29 21.21
N ASP A 97 -3.37 5.26 20.68
CA ASP A 97 -3.51 3.95 21.28
C ASP A 97 -2.36 2.98 20.91
N GLY A 98 -1.44 3.42 20.03
CA GLY A 98 -0.26 2.69 19.60
C GLY A 98 -0.50 1.69 18.47
N TYR A 99 -1.59 1.83 17.70
CA TYR A 99 -1.80 1.08 16.48
C TYR A 99 -1.04 1.72 15.32
N LEU A 100 -0.40 0.88 14.51
CA LEU A 100 0.34 1.32 13.32
C LEU A 100 -0.61 1.43 12.13
N HIS A 101 -0.54 2.55 11.43
CA HIS A 101 -1.21 2.80 10.15
C HIS A 101 -0.16 3.00 9.07
N ILE A 102 -0.34 2.36 7.92
CA ILE A 102 0.57 2.46 6.76
C ILE A 102 -0.04 3.41 5.74
N SER A 103 0.74 4.39 5.29
CA SER A 103 0.34 5.36 4.28
C SER A 103 0.98 5.14 2.89
N GLY A 104 1.98 4.26 2.78
CA GLY A 104 2.64 3.95 1.51
C GLY A 104 4.12 3.59 1.65
N ARG A 105 4.86 3.73 0.54
CA ARG A 105 6.31 3.45 0.49
C ARG A 105 7.09 4.62 -0.05
N PHE A 106 8.21 4.96 0.58
CA PHE A 106 9.08 6.05 0.12
C PHE A 106 9.64 5.82 -1.29
N LYS A 107 9.91 4.58 -1.68
CA LYS A 107 10.46 4.25 -3.00
C LYS A 107 9.41 4.26 -4.12
N GLU A 108 8.14 4.27 -3.78
CA GLU A 108 7.03 4.25 -4.73
C GLU A 108 6.39 5.64 -4.91
N GLU A 109 6.78 6.62 -4.05
CA GLU A 109 6.40 8.01 -4.24
C GLU A 109 7.14 8.61 -5.43
N TYR A 110 6.42 9.33 -6.26
CA TYR A 110 7.00 10.11 -7.34
C TYR A 110 6.42 11.53 -7.38
N LYS A 111 7.09 12.41 -8.09
CA LYS A 111 6.63 13.78 -8.34
C LYS A 111 6.02 13.91 -9.73
N LEU A 112 4.90 14.59 -9.81
CA LEU A 112 4.38 15.12 -11.05
C LEU A 112 5.23 16.32 -11.51
N GLU A 113 5.06 16.74 -12.76
CA GLU A 113 5.71 17.92 -13.36
C GLU A 113 5.46 19.20 -12.53
N ASN A 114 4.26 19.34 -11.93
CA ASN A 114 3.89 20.47 -11.08
C ASN A 114 4.48 20.40 -9.64
N GLY A 115 5.33 19.40 -9.36
CA GLY A 115 6.01 19.20 -8.08
C GLY A 115 5.19 18.51 -6.99
N LYS A 116 3.92 18.14 -7.25
CA LYS A 116 3.10 17.39 -6.31
C LYS A 116 3.59 15.96 -6.17
N TYR A 117 3.72 15.50 -4.92
CA TYR A 117 3.99 14.09 -4.63
C TYR A 117 2.74 13.26 -4.82
N VAL A 118 2.92 12.07 -5.36
CA VAL A 118 1.89 11.07 -5.58
C VAL A 118 2.29 9.78 -4.87
N HIS A 119 1.32 9.20 -4.17
CA HIS A 119 1.41 7.90 -3.52
C HIS A 119 0.55 6.92 -4.34
N PRO A 120 1.12 6.21 -5.33
CA PRO A 120 0.33 5.40 -6.25
C PRO A 120 -0.44 4.28 -5.54
N GLU A 121 0.14 3.69 -4.49
CA GLU A 121 -0.50 2.62 -3.73
C GLU A 121 -1.82 3.06 -3.08
N ALA A 122 -1.89 4.28 -2.53
CA ALA A 122 -3.12 4.82 -1.96
C ALA A 122 -4.22 4.93 -3.01
N ILE A 123 -3.89 5.46 -4.21
CA ILE A 123 -4.83 5.57 -5.32
C ILE A 123 -5.27 4.18 -5.79
N GLN A 124 -4.35 3.24 -5.94
CA GLN A 124 -4.64 1.87 -6.37
C GLN A 124 -5.53 1.13 -5.36
N ASN A 125 -5.35 1.36 -4.07
CA ASN A 125 -6.19 0.77 -3.02
C ASN A 125 -7.61 1.33 -3.07
N GLU A 126 -7.80 2.64 -3.28
CA GLU A 126 -9.12 3.24 -3.49
C GLU A 126 -9.78 2.68 -4.77
N MET A 127 -9.03 2.52 -5.86
CA MET A 127 -9.57 1.94 -7.09
C MET A 127 -10.04 0.48 -6.90
N LYS A 128 -9.40 -0.31 -6.03
CA LYS A 128 -9.82 -1.70 -5.73
C LYS A 128 -11.15 -1.78 -4.99
N LEU A 129 -11.64 -0.69 -4.39
CA LEU A 129 -12.98 -0.64 -3.78
C LEU A 129 -14.10 -0.58 -4.83
N ILE A 130 -13.76 -0.30 -6.08
CA ILE A 130 -14.70 -0.32 -7.21
C ILE A 130 -14.90 -1.77 -7.63
N ALA A 131 -16.11 -2.28 -7.51
CA ALA A 131 -16.46 -3.69 -7.74
C ALA A 131 -16.03 -4.24 -9.12
N TYR A 132 -15.86 -3.37 -10.11
CA TYR A 132 -15.48 -3.73 -11.48
C TYR A 132 -13.97 -3.76 -11.73
N ILE A 133 -13.15 -3.37 -10.73
CA ILE A 133 -11.70 -3.29 -10.85
C ILE A 133 -11.06 -4.42 -10.05
N LEU A 134 -10.42 -5.35 -10.75
CA LEU A 134 -9.64 -6.42 -10.13
C LEU A 134 -8.28 -5.92 -9.63
N ASN A 135 -7.62 -5.10 -10.43
CA ASN A 135 -6.31 -4.52 -10.11
C ASN A 135 -6.07 -3.24 -10.90
N SER A 136 -5.14 -2.41 -10.41
CA SER A 136 -4.72 -1.19 -11.10
C SER A 136 -3.24 -0.91 -10.88
N PHE A 137 -2.64 -0.20 -11.82
CA PHE A 137 -1.29 0.34 -11.74
C PHE A 137 -1.32 1.82 -12.11
N VAL A 138 -0.89 2.69 -11.20
CA VAL A 138 -0.90 4.15 -11.38
C VAL A 138 0.53 4.64 -11.60
N TYR A 139 0.72 5.47 -12.63
CA TYR A 139 2.02 6.05 -12.97
C TYR A 139 1.87 7.47 -13.50
N GLY A 140 2.85 8.34 -13.20
CA GLY A 140 2.85 9.73 -13.67
C GLY A 140 4.13 10.48 -13.34
N GLU A 141 5.24 9.78 -13.06
CA GLU A 141 6.51 10.43 -12.68
C GLU A 141 6.97 11.41 -13.76
N GLY A 142 7.18 12.69 -13.34
CA GLY A 142 7.56 13.77 -14.22
C GLY A 142 6.54 14.13 -15.29
N LYS A 143 5.30 13.66 -15.20
CA LYS A 143 4.22 13.94 -16.15
C LYS A 143 3.24 14.98 -15.59
N PRO A 144 2.48 15.67 -16.45
CA PRO A 144 1.48 16.65 -15.99
C PRO A 144 0.30 16.02 -15.25
N TYR A 145 0.06 14.71 -15.43
CA TYR A 145 -1.04 13.96 -14.81
C TYR A 145 -0.68 12.49 -14.60
N ASN A 146 -1.44 11.83 -13.73
CA ASN A 146 -1.37 10.39 -13.57
C ASN A 146 -2.17 9.67 -14.66
N VAL A 147 -1.70 8.49 -15.03
CA VAL A 147 -2.44 7.50 -15.82
C VAL A 147 -2.61 6.23 -14.99
N ALA A 148 -3.68 5.50 -15.21
CA ALA A 148 -3.90 4.19 -14.61
C ALA A 148 -4.07 3.12 -15.68
N LEU A 149 -3.33 2.03 -15.54
CA LEU A 149 -3.64 0.78 -16.22
C LEU A 149 -4.57 -0.02 -15.31
N VAL A 150 -5.74 -0.37 -15.81
CA VAL A 150 -6.77 -1.03 -15.02
C VAL A 150 -7.03 -2.43 -15.56
N VAL A 151 -7.07 -3.42 -14.68
CA VAL A 151 -7.53 -4.78 -14.97
C VAL A 151 -8.96 -4.91 -14.44
N LEU A 152 -9.88 -5.16 -15.34
CA LEU A 152 -11.30 -5.29 -15.00
C LEU A 152 -11.63 -6.68 -14.45
N ASP A 153 -12.55 -6.72 -13.49
CA ASP A 153 -13.12 -7.99 -13.01
C ASP A 153 -14.29 -8.40 -13.91
N LYS A 154 -14.07 -9.52 -14.59
CA LYS A 154 -15.02 -10.05 -15.58
C LYS A 154 -16.37 -10.46 -14.96
N ASN A 155 -16.38 -11.00 -13.74
CA ASN A 155 -17.59 -11.54 -13.14
C ASN A 155 -18.59 -10.43 -12.76
N PRO A 156 -18.23 -9.39 -11.98
CA PRO A 156 -19.14 -8.29 -11.70
C PRO A 156 -19.63 -7.56 -12.94
N ILE A 157 -18.79 -7.47 -13.99
CA ILE A 157 -19.20 -6.83 -15.25
C ILE A 157 -20.23 -7.69 -15.98
N LYS A 158 -20.08 -9.01 -16.03
CA LYS A 158 -21.08 -9.92 -16.59
C LYS A 158 -22.40 -9.83 -15.83
N ASP A 159 -22.34 -9.86 -14.49
CA ASP A 159 -23.51 -9.72 -13.65
C ASP A 159 -24.23 -8.39 -13.91
N PHE A 160 -23.48 -7.29 -14.14
CA PHE A 160 -24.04 -6.00 -14.51
C PHE A 160 -24.75 -6.06 -15.88
N ILE A 161 -24.08 -6.62 -16.90
CA ILE A 161 -24.66 -6.78 -18.26
C ILE A 161 -25.99 -7.54 -18.19
N ASP A 162 -26.03 -8.65 -17.46
CA ASP A 162 -27.21 -9.49 -17.30
C ASP A 162 -28.33 -8.76 -16.56
N ASN A 163 -28.01 -8.05 -15.49
CA ASN A 163 -28.98 -7.29 -14.68
C ASN A 163 -29.63 -6.13 -15.46
N VAL A 164 -28.82 -5.40 -16.24
CA VAL A 164 -29.30 -4.26 -17.06
C VAL A 164 -29.89 -4.74 -18.39
N LYS A 165 -29.78 -6.04 -18.71
CA LYS A 165 -30.24 -6.64 -19.96
C LYS A 165 -29.62 -5.98 -21.20
N LEU A 166 -28.34 -5.64 -21.14
CA LEU A 166 -27.63 -5.18 -22.31
C LEU A 166 -27.51 -6.32 -23.32
N SER A 167 -27.74 -6.01 -24.59
CA SER A 167 -27.64 -6.99 -25.70
C SER A 167 -26.21 -7.16 -26.21
N VAL A 168 -25.23 -7.08 -25.32
CA VAL A 168 -23.80 -7.20 -25.63
C VAL A 168 -23.13 -8.19 -24.68
N SER A 169 -22.17 -8.95 -25.18
CA SER A 169 -21.31 -9.79 -24.35
C SER A 169 -20.15 -8.98 -23.74
N TYR A 170 -19.52 -9.55 -22.71
CA TYR A 170 -18.33 -8.95 -22.09
C TYR A 170 -17.22 -8.67 -23.13
N GLU A 171 -17.00 -9.58 -24.05
CA GLU A 171 -15.97 -9.48 -25.11
C GLU A 171 -16.30 -8.37 -26.11
N GLU A 172 -17.58 -8.19 -26.42
CA GLU A 172 -18.05 -7.17 -27.36
C GLU A 172 -17.96 -5.75 -26.78
N LEU A 173 -17.99 -5.57 -25.46
CA LEU A 173 -17.81 -4.26 -24.81
C LEU A 173 -16.47 -3.60 -25.15
N PHE A 174 -15.46 -4.38 -25.43
CA PHE A 174 -14.09 -3.91 -25.72
C PHE A 174 -13.76 -3.92 -27.20
N ASP A 175 -14.67 -4.35 -28.06
CA ASP A 175 -14.51 -4.26 -29.51
C ASP A 175 -14.84 -2.84 -29.97
N GLU A 176 -13.78 -2.09 -30.40
CA GLU A 176 -13.93 -0.71 -30.89
C GLU A 176 -14.83 -0.58 -32.12
N LYS A 177 -15.08 -1.69 -32.83
CA LYS A 177 -15.95 -1.74 -34.01
C LYS A 177 -17.42 -1.96 -33.66
N ASN A 178 -17.72 -2.39 -32.41
CA ASN A 178 -19.07 -2.62 -31.97
C ASN A 178 -19.73 -1.28 -31.56
N PRO A 179 -20.88 -0.88 -32.16
CA PRO A 179 -21.59 0.34 -31.79
C PRO A 179 -21.99 0.38 -30.30
N ALA A 180 -22.32 -0.77 -29.70
CA ALA A 180 -22.69 -0.87 -28.30
C ALA A 180 -21.54 -0.54 -27.34
N SER A 181 -20.27 -0.70 -27.77
CA SER A 181 -19.10 -0.30 -26.97
C SER A 181 -18.98 1.23 -26.83
N LYS A 182 -19.66 2.00 -27.69
CA LYS A 182 -19.72 3.47 -27.61
C LYS A 182 -20.75 3.94 -26.60
N GLU A 183 -21.90 3.28 -26.50
CA GLU A 183 -22.95 3.62 -25.54
C GLU A 183 -22.49 3.40 -24.09
N VAL A 184 -21.69 2.36 -23.83
CA VAL A 184 -21.15 2.09 -22.49
C VAL A 184 -20.03 3.06 -22.10
N LYS A 185 -19.35 3.69 -23.06
CA LYS A 185 -18.33 4.73 -22.79
C LYS A 185 -18.94 6.09 -22.39
N GLU A 186 -20.23 6.27 -22.58
CA GLU A 186 -20.97 7.51 -22.26
C GLU A 186 -21.76 7.42 -20.94
N LEU A 187 -21.79 6.25 -20.29
CA LEU A 187 -22.36 6.02 -18.95
C LEU A 187 -21.27 6.11 -17.88
#